data_897ae7aed64eb03aea3f69dc3c40c58e
#
_entry.id   897ae7aed64eb03aea3f69dc3c40c58e
#
_cell.length_a   1.000
_cell.length_b   1.000
_cell.length_c   1.000
_cell.angle_alpha   90.00
_cell.angle_beta   90.00
_cell.angle_gamma   90.00
#
_symmetry.space_group_name_H-M   'P 1'
#
loop_
_entity.id
_entity.type
_entity.pdbx_description
1 polymer ?
#
loop_
_entity_poly.entity_id
_entity_poly.type
_entity_poly.pdbx_seq_one_letter_code
_entity_poly.pdbx_strand_id
1 'polypeptide(L)'
;MIMLKDNHIDFAGGIPQAIQKTKEYLKATNRDLKIIVEARNLDEVAQILTAGGVYRILLDNFDYETTKNAVKLIGDQCLTESSGNINEKTIRNYAECGVNYISSGALTHSIYNLDLSLKAF
;
A
#
# COMPACT_ATOMS: atom_id res chain seq x y z
N MET A 1 2.78 10.78 8.59
CA MET A 1 2.24 9.43 8.30
C MET A 1 3.34 8.42 8.48
N ILE A 2 3.01 7.18 8.84
CA ILE A 2 3.92 6.03 8.84
C ILE A 2 3.50 5.12 7.70
N MET A 3 4.49 4.67 6.91
CA MET A 3 4.26 3.71 5.83
C MET A 3 4.94 2.37 6.16
N LEU A 4 4.17 1.30 6.15
CA LEU A 4 4.64 -0.07 6.28
C LEU A 4 4.75 -0.68 4.89
N LYS A 5 5.98 -0.94 4.47
CA LYS A 5 6.31 -1.62 3.22
C LYS A 5 6.58 -3.10 3.46
N ASP A 6 6.71 -3.87 2.37
CA ASP A 6 6.97 -5.30 2.36
C ASP A 6 8.06 -5.74 3.36
N ASN A 7 9.24 -5.09 3.33
CA ASN A 7 10.33 -5.43 4.24
C ASN A 7 9.97 -5.19 5.72
N HIS A 8 9.25 -4.12 6.04
CA HIS A 8 8.80 -3.88 7.43
C HIS A 8 7.83 -4.98 7.89
N ILE A 9 6.94 -5.42 7.00
CA ILE A 9 5.96 -6.47 7.24
C ILE A 9 6.69 -7.81 7.47
N ASP A 10 7.62 -8.16 6.57
CA ASP A 10 8.36 -9.41 6.63
C ASP A 10 9.23 -9.49 7.90
N PHE A 11 9.95 -8.42 8.26
CA PHE A 11 10.73 -8.35 9.51
C PHE A 11 9.86 -8.33 10.78
N ALA A 12 8.64 -7.82 10.72
CA ALA A 12 7.73 -7.82 11.86
C ALA A 12 7.12 -9.19 12.15
N GLY A 13 7.13 -10.10 11.17
CA GLY A 13 6.50 -11.42 11.23
C GLY A 13 5.10 -11.45 10.64
N GLY A 14 4.75 -10.48 9.78
CA GLY A 14 3.49 -10.40 9.06
C GLY A 14 2.71 -9.10 9.27
N ILE A 15 1.64 -8.95 8.52
CA ILE A 15 0.81 -7.72 8.50
C ILE A 15 0.20 -7.40 9.86
N PRO A 16 -0.48 -8.34 10.56
CA PRO A 16 -1.06 -8.03 11.86
C PRO A 16 -0.03 -7.55 12.88
N GLN A 17 1.14 -8.21 12.91
CA GLN A 17 2.24 -7.89 13.81
C GLN A 17 2.84 -6.51 13.50
N ALA A 18 3.04 -6.19 12.21
CA ALA A 18 3.56 -4.90 11.79
C ALA A 18 2.63 -3.75 12.17
N ILE A 19 1.33 -3.91 11.92
CA ILE A 19 0.30 -2.91 12.29
C ILE A 19 0.23 -2.75 13.81
N GLN A 20 0.24 -3.85 14.57
CA GLN A 20 0.15 -3.82 16.02
C GLN A 20 1.37 -3.09 16.63
N LYS A 21 2.60 -3.46 16.23
CA LYS A 21 3.83 -2.79 16.67
C LYS A 21 3.82 -1.29 16.35
N THR A 22 3.28 -0.92 15.18
CA THR A 22 3.16 0.49 14.78
C THR A 22 2.19 1.24 15.69
N LYS A 23 1.03 0.66 16.01
CA LYS A 23 0.06 1.27 16.94
C LYS A 23 0.67 1.45 18.34
N GLU A 24 1.40 0.46 18.82
CA GLU A 24 2.10 0.51 20.13
C GLU A 24 3.16 1.62 20.13
N TYR A 25 3.97 1.72 19.07
CA TYR A 25 4.95 2.79 18.92
C TYR A 25 4.31 4.18 18.93
N LEU A 26 3.22 4.39 18.17
CA LEU A 26 2.51 5.65 18.13
C LEU A 26 1.95 6.04 19.50
N LYS A 27 1.38 5.07 20.22
CA LYS A 27 0.88 5.27 21.57
C LYS A 27 2.02 5.62 22.54
N ALA A 28 3.12 4.86 22.52
CA ALA A 28 4.26 5.07 23.40
C ALA A 28 4.96 6.42 23.18
N THR A 29 4.96 6.92 21.94
CA THR A 29 5.58 8.19 21.57
C THR A 29 4.62 9.38 21.58
N ASN A 30 3.34 9.15 21.96
CA ASN A 30 2.27 10.13 21.93
C ASN A 30 2.15 10.88 20.59
N ARG A 31 2.24 10.10 19.48
CA ARG A 31 2.14 10.65 18.12
C ARG A 31 0.83 10.22 17.48
N ASP A 32 0.10 11.19 16.93
CA ASP A 32 -1.09 10.97 16.11
C ASP A 32 -0.71 10.98 14.62
N LEU A 33 -0.20 9.86 14.12
CA LEU A 33 0.17 9.70 12.72
C LEU A 33 -0.70 8.63 12.04
N LYS A 34 -1.15 8.93 10.84
CA LYS A 34 -1.89 8.00 9.99
C LYS A 34 -0.97 6.87 9.51
N ILE A 35 -1.49 5.64 9.48
CA ILE A 35 -0.78 4.44 9.02
C ILE A 35 -1.18 4.15 7.58
N ILE A 36 -0.18 3.95 6.72
CA ILE A 36 -0.33 3.45 5.35
C ILE A 36 0.33 2.08 5.30
N VAL A 37 -0.32 1.10 4.69
CA VAL A 37 0.22 -0.27 4.55
C VAL A 37 0.23 -0.65 3.09
N GLU A 38 1.37 -1.16 2.62
CA GLU A 38 1.54 -1.74 1.30
C GLU A 38 0.99 -3.17 1.28
N ALA A 39 0.20 -3.49 0.26
CA ALA A 39 -0.30 -4.83 -0.02
C ALA A 39 0.20 -5.32 -1.38
N ARG A 40 0.65 -6.57 -1.44
CA ARG A 40 1.16 -7.24 -2.65
C ARG A 40 0.10 -8.12 -3.34
N ASN A 41 -0.99 -8.43 -2.64
CA ASN A 41 -2.08 -9.29 -3.14
C ASN A 41 -3.37 -9.07 -2.32
N LEU A 42 -4.47 -9.69 -2.77
CA LEU A 42 -5.78 -9.56 -2.12
C LEU A 42 -5.85 -10.19 -0.73
N ASP A 43 -5.07 -11.25 -0.46
CA ASP A 43 -5.03 -11.86 0.87
C ASP A 43 -4.41 -10.90 1.89
N GLU A 44 -3.38 -10.15 1.50
CA GLU A 44 -2.79 -9.11 2.33
C GLU A 44 -3.77 -7.95 2.55
N VAL A 45 -4.54 -7.55 1.53
CA VAL A 45 -5.62 -6.56 1.70
C VAL A 45 -6.62 -7.03 2.77
N ALA A 46 -7.06 -8.29 2.73
CA ALA A 46 -7.97 -8.84 3.72
C ALA A 46 -7.37 -8.86 5.14
N GLN A 47 -6.09 -9.20 5.28
CA GLN A 47 -5.38 -9.15 6.56
C GLN A 47 -5.29 -7.72 7.12
N ILE A 48 -4.99 -6.73 6.26
CA ILE A 48 -4.94 -5.32 6.66
C ILE A 48 -6.31 -4.85 7.16
N LEU A 49 -7.39 -5.17 6.45
CA LEU A 49 -8.74 -4.81 6.84
C LEU A 49 -9.13 -5.46 8.19
N THR A 50 -8.76 -6.73 8.38
CA THR A 50 -9.01 -7.45 9.64
C THR A 50 -8.24 -6.82 10.82
N ALA A 51 -6.98 -6.42 10.63
CA ALA A 51 -6.18 -5.76 11.67
C ALA A 51 -6.70 -4.35 12.00
N GLY A 52 -7.31 -3.67 11.04
CA GLY A 52 -7.94 -2.37 11.17
C GLY A 52 -7.02 -1.23 11.59
N GLY A 53 -7.56 -0.01 11.67
CA GLY A 53 -6.82 1.18 12.11
C GLY A 53 -5.81 1.69 11.07
N VAL A 54 -5.98 1.31 9.82
CA VAL A 54 -5.18 1.74 8.67
C VAL A 54 -5.92 2.86 7.94
N TYR A 55 -5.21 3.93 7.62
CA TYR A 55 -5.76 5.07 6.91
C TYR A 55 -5.84 4.84 5.40
N ARG A 56 -4.82 4.16 4.83
CA ARG A 56 -4.74 3.92 3.38
C ARG A 56 -4.02 2.59 3.12
N ILE A 57 -4.52 1.85 2.14
CA ILE A 57 -3.85 0.67 1.58
C ILE A 57 -3.22 1.07 0.25
N LEU A 58 -1.92 0.81 0.10
CA LEU A 58 -1.17 1.00 -1.12
C LEU A 58 -1.12 -0.35 -1.85
N LEU A 59 -1.73 -0.41 -3.03
CA LEU A 59 -1.80 -1.60 -3.89
C LEU A 59 -0.57 -1.61 -4.79
N ASP A 60 0.43 -2.43 -4.44
CA ASP A 60 1.72 -2.44 -5.12
C ASP A 60 1.73 -3.42 -6.29
N ASN A 61 1.94 -2.91 -7.50
CA ASN A 61 2.01 -3.68 -8.74
C ASN A 61 0.78 -4.57 -9.02
N PHE A 62 -0.41 -4.17 -8.59
CA PHE A 62 -1.65 -4.85 -8.96
C PHE A 62 -1.98 -4.59 -10.43
N ASP A 63 -2.51 -5.59 -11.13
CA ASP A 63 -3.15 -5.37 -12.43
C ASP A 63 -4.51 -4.67 -12.27
N TYR A 64 -5.13 -4.29 -13.38
CA TYR A 64 -6.39 -3.54 -13.35
C TYR A 64 -7.55 -4.33 -12.75
N GLU A 65 -7.63 -5.64 -13.01
CA GLU A 65 -8.70 -6.50 -12.50
C GLU A 65 -8.55 -6.69 -10.99
N THR A 66 -7.37 -7.04 -10.55
CA THR A 66 -7.06 -7.18 -9.12
C THR A 66 -7.23 -5.86 -8.37
N THR A 67 -6.87 -4.72 -8.99
CA THR A 67 -7.11 -3.38 -8.42
C THR A 67 -8.61 -3.14 -8.22
N LYS A 68 -9.46 -3.42 -9.21
CA LYS A 68 -10.92 -3.28 -9.07
C LYS A 68 -11.48 -4.18 -7.96
N ASN A 69 -10.98 -5.41 -7.86
CA ASN A 69 -11.39 -6.33 -6.81
C ASN A 69 -10.96 -5.84 -5.43
N ALA A 70 -9.74 -5.31 -5.29
CA ALA A 70 -9.25 -4.70 -4.06
C ALA A 70 -10.11 -3.48 -3.65
N VAL A 71 -10.42 -2.58 -4.59
CA VAL A 71 -11.28 -1.42 -4.33
C VAL A 71 -12.65 -1.84 -3.82
N LYS A 72 -13.27 -2.87 -4.43
CA LYS A 72 -14.55 -3.41 -3.98
C LYS A 72 -14.46 -4.04 -2.58
N LEU A 73 -13.39 -4.79 -2.31
CA LEU A 73 -13.17 -5.43 -1.01
C LEU A 73 -12.97 -4.41 0.10
N ILE A 74 -12.21 -3.35 -0.17
CA ILE A 74 -11.91 -2.28 0.77
C ILE A 74 -13.14 -1.42 1.04
N GLY A 75 -13.92 -1.10 0.01
CA GLY A 75 -15.09 -0.25 0.12
C GLY A 75 -14.74 1.09 0.78
N ASP A 76 -15.54 1.48 1.77
CA ASP A 76 -15.39 2.74 2.51
C ASP A 76 -14.55 2.59 3.80
N GLN A 77 -13.90 1.43 4.04
CA GLN A 77 -13.17 1.17 5.28
C GLN A 77 -11.87 1.97 5.41
N CYS A 78 -11.19 2.20 4.28
CA CYS A 78 -10.00 3.06 4.20
C CYS A 78 -9.77 3.52 2.75
N LEU A 79 -8.81 4.43 2.58
CA LEU A 79 -8.45 4.93 1.25
C LEU A 79 -7.57 3.93 0.50
N THR A 80 -7.59 4.03 -0.82
CA THR A 80 -6.82 3.19 -1.74
C THR A 80 -5.82 4.01 -2.54
N GLU A 81 -4.65 3.45 -2.79
CA GLU A 81 -3.62 4.04 -3.63
C GLU A 81 -3.01 2.97 -4.54
N SER A 82 -3.02 3.17 -5.85
CA SER A 82 -2.27 2.32 -6.79
C SER A 82 -0.83 2.80 -6.93
N SER A 83 0.10 1.86 -6.92
CA SER A 83 1.53 2.10 -7.06
C SER A 83 2.20 0.98 -7.88
N GLY A 84 3.42 1.26 -8.35
CA GLY A 84 4.24 0.31 -9.11
C GLY A 84 4.07 0.44 -10.63
N ASN A 85 5.16 0.80 -11.31
CA ASN A 85 5.26 0.86 -12.77
C ASN A 85 4.17 1.66 -13.51
N ILE A 86 3.56 2.64 -12.83
CA ILE A 86 2.53 3.50 -13.41
C ILE A 86 3.18 4.66 -14.16
N ASN A 87 2.75 4.88 -15.39
CA ASN A 87 3.26 5.90 -16.30
C ASN A 87 2.11 6.58 -17.08
N GLU A 88 2.44 7.51 -17.95
CA GLU A 88 1.47 8.28 -18.75
C GLU A 88 0.48 7.41 -19.54
N LYS A 89 0.90 6.21 -19.99
CA LYS A 89 0.07 5.31 -20.79
C LYS A 89 -0.90 4.49 -19.94
N THR A 90 -0.55 4.23 -18.68
CA THR A 90 -1.29 3.30 -17.80
C THR A 90 -2.10 4.01 -16.72
N ILE A 91 -1.75 5.26 -16.36
CA ILE A 91 -2.35 6.00 -15.26
C ILE A 91 -3.87 6.13 -15.36
N ARG A 92 -4.40 6.35 -16.57
CA ARG A 92 -5.84 6.47 -16.79
C ARG A 92 -6.58 5.19 -16.41
N ASN A 93 -6.05 4.04 -16.81
CA ASN A 93 -6.68 2.75 -16.53
C ASN A 93 -6.73 2.47 -15.02
N TYR A 94 -5.71 2.85 -14.27
CA TYR A 94 -5.72 2.75 -12.80
C TYR A 94 -6.72 3.71 -12.17
N ALA A 95 -6.84 4.94 -12.67
CA ALA A 95 -7.85 5.88 -12.22
C ALA A 95 -9.28 5.33 -12.44
N GLU A 96 -9.53 4.70 -13.58
CA GLU A 96 -10.82 4.06 -13.91
C GLU A 96 -11.13 2.81 -13.05
N CYS A 97 -10.13 2.26 -12.33
CA CYS A 97 -10.37 1.21 -11.33
C CYS A 97 -11.05 1.72 -10.04
N GLY A 98 -11.12 3.05 -9.84
CA GLY A 98 -11.80 3.65 -8.70
C GLY A 98 -10.94 3.84 -7.46
N VAL A 99 -9.60 3.84 -7.60
CA VAL A 99 -8.68 4.16 -6.50
C VAL A 99 -8.74 5.66 -6.15
N ASN A 100 -8.48 6.00 -4.88
CA ASN A 100 -8.48 7.39 -4.41
C ASN A 100 -7.21 8.14 -4.82
N TYR A 101 -6.07 7.43 -4.91
CA TYR A 101 -4.75 8.00 -5.20
C TYR A 101 -3.96 7.11 -6.16
N ILE A 102 -3.05 7.74 -6.89
CA ILE A 102 -2.09 7.05 -7.75
C ILE A 102 -0.72 7.67 -7.51
N SER A 103 0.28 6.83 -7.26
CA SER A 103 1.69 7.20 -7.19
C SER A 103 2.42 6.75 -8.43
N SER A 104 3.17 7.66 -9.05
CA SER A 104 3.96 7.38 -10.24
C SER A 104 5.33 8.03 -10.15
N GLY A 105 6.40 7.23 -10.23
CA GLY A 105 7.77 7.71 -10.33
C GLY A 105 8.03 8.49 -11.62
N ALA A 106 7.29 8.22 -12.68
CA ALA A 106 7.40 8.91 -13.96
C ALA A 106 7.16 10.43 -13.88
N LEU A 107 6.50 10.91 -12.81
CA LEU A 107 6.31 12.34 -12.55
C LEU A 107 7.61 13.06 -12.17
N THR A 108 8.61 12.35 -11.68
CA THR A 108 9.82 12.93 -11.07
C THR A 108 11.13 12.51 -11.74
N HIS A 109 11.11 11.57 -12.67
CA HIS A 109 12.29 11.14 -13.40
C HIS A 109 12.07 11.13 -14.92
N SER A 110 13.12 11.50 -15.66
CA SER A 110 13.17 11.48 -17.13
C SER A 110 14.01 10.30 -17.69
N ILE A 111 14.62 9.51 -16.83
CA ILE A 111 15.51 8.39 -17.15
C ILE A 111 14.83 7.10 -16.69
N TYR A 112 14.88 6.05 -17.53
CA TYR A 112 14.45 4.71 -17.13
C TYR A 112 15.44 4.14 -16.12
N ASN A 113 14.95 3.89 -14.91
CA ASN A 113 15.76 3.31 -13.84
C ASN A 113 15.81 1.79 -13.98
N LEU A 114 16.93 1.19 -13.55
CA LEU A 114 17.00 -0.24 -13.30
C LEU A 114 16.19 -0.57 -12.05
N ASP A 115 15.21 -1.46 -12.18
CA ASP A 115 14.34 -1.86 -11.07
C ASP A 115 15.07 -2.86 -10.16
N LEU A 116 15.61 -2.37 -9.05
CA LEU A 116 16.31 -3.16 -8.05
C LEU A 116 15.53 -3.14 -6.73
N SER A 117 15.42 -4.31 -6.11
CA SER A 117 14.74 -4.48 -4.83
C SER A 117 15.56 -5.32 -3.87
N LEU A 118 15.70 -4.84 -2.63
CA LEU A 118 16.26 -5.61 -1.51
C LEU A 118 15.13 -6.24 -0.73
N LYS A 119 15.19 -7.56 -0.55
CA LYS A 119 14.19 -8.33 0.19
C LYS A 119 14.78 -8.94 1.46
N ALA A 120 13.99 -9.00 2.53
CA ALA A 120 14.26 -9.83 3.70
C ALA A 120 14.11 -11.32 3.35
N PHE A 121 14.90 -12.18 3.96
CA PHE A 121 14.86 -13.64 3.80
C PHE A 121 15.11 -14.34 5.13
#